data_12a8f042764d067fcb13faf2c0ae9484
#
_entry.id   12a8f042764d067fcb13faf2c0ae9484
#
_cell.length_a   1.000
_cell.length_b   1.000
_cell.length_c   1.000
_cell.angle_alpha   90.00
_cell.angle_beta   90.00
_cell.angle_gamma   90.00
#
_symmetry.space_group_name_H-M   'P 1'
#
loop_
_entity.id
_entity.type
_entity.pdbx_description
1 polymer ?
#
loop_
_entity_poly.entity_id
_entity_poly.type
_entity_poly.pdbx_seq_one_letter_code
_entity_poly.pdbx_strand_id
1 'polypeptide(L)'
;RSDEFINTDRLSLILAETLKQYLYVFEKNEISKTKNKFGNFSFINEVFQRCYLNDKNTKVYFNKLVNSKNDADYTRYIFFYLNYLIENDGYEEAKNIITNIDYLNSSLLISQGKKWIEDQELEEFKKIFSCSSTTDIISEFFFLVSNLYSSQNDYENSNFYLNISYYLNPKFKFNSVSYTHL
;
A
#
# COMPACT_ATOMS: atom_id res chain seq x y z
N ARG A 1 1.41 15.01 29.28
CA ARG A 1 2.54 15.57 28.49
C ARG A 1 3.68 14.56 28.25
N SER A 2 4.00 13.67 29.22
CA SER A 2 5.02 12.63 29.00
C SER A 2 4.58 11.57 27.99
N ASP A 3 3.30 11.23 27.94
CA ASP A 3 2.77 10.16 27.07
C ASP A 3 2.69 10.60 25.60
N GLU A 4 2.45 11.89 25.33
CA GLU A 4 2.50 12.47 23.97
C GLU A 4 3.94 12.45 23.41
N PHE A 5 4.94 12.77 24.23
CA PHE A 5 6.36 12.72 23.80
C PHE A 5 6.83 11.30 23.49
N ILE A 6 6.41 10.31 24.29
CA ILE A 6 6.75 8.90 24.08
C ILE A 6 6.12 8.38 22.77
N ASN A 7 4.89 8.80 22.43
CA ASN A 7 4.22 8.41 21.20
C ASN A 7 4.87 9.02 19.94
N THR A 8 5.25 10.29 19.99
CA THR A 8 5.93 10.96 18.86
C THR A 8 7.29 10.34 18.59
N ASP A 9 8.09 10.07 19.61
CA ASP A 9 9.38 9.36 19.48
C ASP A 9 9.20 7.96 18.89
N ARG A 10 8.17 7.24 19.32
CA ARG A 10 7.91 5.88 18.85
C ARG A 10 7.54 5.84 17.37
N LEU A 11 6.68 6.74 16.89
CA LEU A 11 6.32 6.83 15.47
C LEU A 11 7.52 7.22 14.61
N SER A 12 8.29 8.20 15.03
CA SER A 12 9.50 8.63 14.33
C SER A 12 10.51 7.49 14.20
N LEU A 13 10.65 6.66 15.24
CA LEU A 13 11.52 5.49 15.23
C LEU A 13 11.01 4.42 14.23
N ILE A 14 9.70 4.12 14.26
CA ILE A 14 9.05 3.19 13.33
C ILE A 14 9.29 3.62 11.88
N LEU A 15 9.08 4.90 11.61
CA LEU A 15 9.27 5.50 10.29
C LEU A 15 10.73 5.35 9.83
N ALA A 16 11.68 5.74 10.65
CA ALA A 16 13.11 5.65 10.34
C ALA A 16 13.57 4.21 10.09
N GLU A 17 13.13 3.27 10.93
CA GLU A 17 13.46 1.85 10.77
C GLU A 17 12.84 1.25 9.50
N THR A 18 11.59 1.60 9.18
CA THR A 18 10.92 1.09 7.97
C THR A 18 11.55 1.66 6.70
N LEU A 19 11.89 2.95 6.67
CA LEU A 19 12.64 3.54 5.56
C LEU A 19 14.00 2.89 5.37
N LYS A 20 14.72 2.62 6.46
CA LYS A 20 16.00 1.89 6.40
C LYS A 20 15.83 0.49 5.80
N GLN A 21 14.74 -0.21 6.10
CA GLN A 21 14.43 -1.50 5.49
C GLN A 21 14.18 -1.38 3.99
N TYR A 22 13.39 -0.39 3.54
CA TYR A 22 13.18 -0.14 2.11
C TYR A 22 14.49 0.18 1.39
N LEU A 23 15.33 1.06 1.94
CA LEU A 23 16.64 1.36 1.37
C LEU A 23 17.50 0.09 1.23
N TYR A 24 17.52 -0.76 2.26
CA TYR A 24 18.22 -2.03 2.19
C TYR A 24 17.69 -2.93 1.06
N VAL A 25 16.35 -3.06 0.95
CA VAL A 25 15.70 -3.86 -0.10
C VAL A 25 16.05 -3.32 -1.49
N PHE A 26 16.00 -2.01 -1.68
CA PHE A 26 16.29 -1.38 -2.98
C PHE A 26 17.76 -1.47 -3.38
N GLU A 27 18.68 -1.42 -2.41
CA GLU A 27 20.12 -1.51 -2.68
C GLU A 27 20.62 -2.95 -2.83
N LYS A 28 20.09 -3.87 -2.02
CA LYS A 28 20.62 -5.25 -1.93
C LYS A 28 19.79 -6.27 -2.71
N ASN A 29 18.58 -5.91 -3.16
CA ASN A 29 17.63 -6.85 -3.77
C ASN A 29 17.31 -8.06 -2.87
N GLU A 30 17.27 -7.86 -1.57
CA GLU A 30 16.99 -8.92 -0.59
C GLU A 30 16.00 -8.42 0.46
N ILE A 31 15.16 -9.32 0.97
CA ILE A 31 14.26 -9.00 2.09
C ILE A 31 15.09 -8.66 3.34
N SER A 32 14.78 -7.54 3.96
CA SER A 32 15.41 -7.15 5.22
C SER A 32 15.14 -8.19 6.32
N LYS A 33 16.18 -8.64 7.00
CA LYS A 33 16.08 -9.59 8.11
C LYS A 33 15.56 -8.94 9.39
N THR A 34 15.52 -7.63 9.45
CA THR A 34 15.04 -6.87 10.61
C THR A 34 13.52 -6.97 10.67
N LYS A 35 13.00 -7.72 11.63
CA LYS A 35 11.55 -7.83 11.84
C LYS A 35 11.08 -6.74 12.79
N ASN A 36 10.54 -5.67 12.24
CA ASN A 36 9.80 -4.70 13.03
C ASN A 36 8.45 -5.32 13.42
N LYS A 37 8.07 -5.17 14.67
CA LYS A 37 6.83 -5.75 15.21
C LYS A 37 5.79 -4.65 15.48
N PHE A 38 5.41 -3.92 14.42
CA PHE A 38 4.40 -2.86 14.54
C PHE A 38 3.04 -3.28 13.95
N GLY A 39 2.63 -4.51 14.21
CA GLY A 39 1.34 -5.03 13.80
C GLY A 39 1.11 -5.00 12.29
N ASN A 40 -0.08 -4.56 11.87
CA ASN A 40 -0.49 -4.51 10.47
C ASN A 40 0.41 -3.61 9.61
N PHE A 41 0.93 -2.51 10.17
CA PHE A 41 1.84 -1.62 9.45
C PHE A 41 3.10 -2.36 8.96
N SER A 42 3.74 -3.13 9.82
CA SER A 42 4.91 -3.94 9.43
C SER A 42 4.57 -5.00 8.39
N PHE A 43 3.41 -5.64 8.53
CA PHE A 43 2.97 -6.66 7.60
C PHE A 43 2.72 -6.10 6.20
N ILE A 44 2.03 -4.95 6.10
CA ILE A 44 1.80 -4.26 4.83
C ILE A 44 3.14 -3.89 4.17
N ASN A 45 4.06 -3.31 4.92
CA ASN A 45 5.39 -2.95 4.38
C ASN A 45 6.18 -4.19 3.92
N GLU A 46 6.07 -5.34 4.60
CA GLU A 46 6.68 -6.59 4.15
C GLU A 46 6.05 -7.07 2.83
N VAL A 47 4.72 -6.95 2.65
CA VAL A 47 4.05 -7.28 1.39
C VAL A 47 4.62 -6.45 0.24
N PHE A 48 4.77 -5.15 0.42
CA PHE A 48 5.31 -4.25 -0.62
C PHE A 48 6.80 -4.49 -0.90
N GLN A 49 7.61 -4.81 0.10
CA GLN A 49 9.00 -5.23 -0.12
C GLN A 49 9.08 -6.49 -0.98
N ARG A 50 8.21 -7.49 -0.71
CA ARG A 50 8.13 -8.72 -1.52
C ARG A 50 7.63 -8.44 -2.93
N CYS A 51 6.66 -7.53 -3.07
CA CYS A 51 6.14 -7.10 -4.35
C CYS A 51 7.25 -6.48 -5.21
N TYR A 52 8.04 -5.56 -4.64
CA TYR A 52 9.17 -4.95 -5.32
C TYR A 52 10.20 -5.97 -5.82
N LEU A 53 10.52 -6.97 -4.99
CA LEU A 53 11.49 -8.01 -5.32
C LEU A 53 10.92 -9.11 -6.24
N ASN A 54 9.63 -9.07 -6.56
CA ASN A 54 8.91 -10.18 -7.19
C ASN A 54 9.20 -11.52 -6.50
N ASP A 55 9.17 -11.52 -5.14
CA ASP A 55 9.48 -12.71 -4.34
C ASP A 55 8.42 -13.79 -4.57
N LYS A 56 8.86 -15.05 -4.59
CA LYS A 56 7.98 -16.22 -4.81
C LYS A 56 6.78 -16.33 -3.87
N ASN A 57 6.86 -15.72 -2.71
CA ASN A 57 5.76 -15.72 -1.73
C ASN A 57 4.86 -14.48 -1.84
N THR A 58 5.10 -13.56 -2.76
CA THR A 58 4.33 -12.30 -2.87
C THR A 58 2.82 -12.55 -2.93
N LYS A 59 2.37 -13.50 -3.76
CA LYS A 59 0.95 -13.89 -3.85
C LYS A 59 0.38 -14.35 -2.50
N VAL A 60 1.13 -15.18 -1.78
CA VAL A 60 0.70 -15.71 -0.46
C VAL A 60 0.54 -14.56 0.54
N TYR A 61 1.44 -13.59 0.52
CA TYR A 61 1.40 -12.44 1.40
C TYR A 61 0.27 -11.47 1.04
N PHE A 62 0.03 -11.18 -0.23
CA PHE A 62 -1.14 -10.42 -0.66
C PHE A 62 -2.45 -11.12 -0.28
N ASN A 63 -2.57 -12.42 -0.53
CA ASN A 63 -3.75 -13.17 -0.13
C ASN A 63 -4.03 -13.10 1.38
N LYS A 64 -2.99 -13.16 2.21
CA LYS A 64 -3.15 -12.96 3.66
C LYS A 64 -3.60 -11.55 4.00
N LEU A 65 -3.06 -10.53 3.31
CA LEU A 65 -3.40 -9.14 3.53
C LEU A 65 -4.87 -8.86 3.18
N VAL A 66 -5.32 -9.26 2.00
CA VAL A 66 -6.67 -8.96 1.51
C VAL A 66 -7.77 -9.81 2.18
N ASN A 67 -7.42 -10.96 2.74
CA ASN A 67 -8.35 -11.85 3.45
C ASN A 67 -8.30 -11.67 4.99
N SER A 68 -7.52 -10.73 5.51
CA SER A 68 -7.50 -10.48 6.95
C SER A 68 -8.84 -9.91 7.41
N LYS A 69 -9.49 -10.58 8.38
CA LYS A 69 -10.81 -10.20 8.94
C LYS A 69 -10.71 -9.04 9.94
N ASN A 70 -9.88 -8.06 9.68
CA ASN A 70 -9.79 -6.87 10.53
C ASN A 70 -10.75 -5.81 10.02
N ASP A 71 -11.26 -4.93 10.90
CA ASP A 71 -12.19 -3.83 10.59
C ASP A 71 -11.60 -2.73 9.66
N ALA A 72 -10.38 -2.90 9.17
CA ALA A 72 -9.73 -1.99 8.26
C ALA A 72 -10.17 -2.24 6.81
N ASP A 73 -10.42 -1.17 6.07
CA ASP A 73 -10.72 -1.24 4.64
C ASP A 73 -9.48 -1.66 3.83
N TYR A 74 -9.43 -2.94 3.47
CA TYR A 74 -8.35 -3.49 2.64
C TYR A 74 -8.62 -3.42 1.13
N THR A 75 -9.68 -2.77 0.68
CA THR A 75 -10.02 -2.64 -0.76
C THR A 75 -8.88 -2.03 -1.57
N ARG A 76 -8.13 -1.09 -0.98
CA ARG A 76 -6.92 -0.52 -1.57
C ARG A 76 -5.87 -1.59 -1.89
N TYR A 77 -5.65 -2.55 -1.00
CA TYR A 77 -4.65 -3.61 -1.17
C TYR A 77 -5.09 -4.69 -2.15
N ILE A 78 -6.40 -4.88 -2.34
CA ILE A 78 -6.94 -5.68 -3.44
C ILE A 78 -6.50 -5.06 -4.77
N PHE A 79 -6.63 -3.75 -4.95
CA PHE A 79 -6.18 -3.08 -6.17
C PHE A 79 -4.68 -3.30 -6.44
N PHE A 80 -3.82 -3.15 -5.44
CA PHE A 80 -2.39 -3.40 -5.59
C PHE A 80 -2.09 -4.87 -5.89
N TYR A 81 -2.87 -5.80 -5.34
CA TYR A 81 -2.73 -7.21 -5.67
C TYR A 81 -3.14 -7.50 -7.12
N LEU A 82 -4.23 -6.93 -7.59
CA LEU A 82 -4.64 -7.04 -9.00
C LEU A 82 -3.54 -6.48 -9.92
N ASN A 83 -2.98 -5.32 -9.59
CA ASN A 83 -1.88 -4.73 -10.33
C ASN A 83 -0.66 -5.67 -10.39
N TYR A 84 -0.23 -6.21 -9.25
CA TYR A 84 0.85 -7.18 -9.19
C TYR A 84 0.58 -8.41 -10.07
N LEU A 85 -0.64 -8.94 -10.04
CA LEU A 85 -1.02 -10.09 -10.86
C LEU A 85 -0.95 -9.76 -12.35
N ILE A 86 -1.47 -8.61 -12.77
CA ILE A 86 -1.44 -8.15 -14.17
C ILE A 86 0.02 -7.95 -14.64
N GLU A 87 0.89 -7.39 -13.82
CA GLU A 87 2.31 -7.21 -14.14
C GLU A 87 3.07 -8.54 -14.28
N ASN A 88 2.56 -9.64 -13.68
CA ASN A 88 3.22 -10.95 -13.62
C ASN A 88 2.41 -12.06 -14.30
N ASP A 89 1.75 -11.75 -15.41
CA ASP A 89 0.99 -12.69 -16.24
C ASP A 89 -0.14 -13.45 -15.51
N GLY A 90 -0.62 -12.90 -14.41
CA GLY A 90 -1.69 -13.48 -13.57
C GLY A 90 -3.10 -13.01 -13.94
N TYR A 91 -3.39 -12.73 -15.21
CA TYR A 91 -4.67 -12.17 -15.66
C TYR A 91 -5.89 -13.00 -15.22
N GLU A 92 -5.88 -14.32 -15.39
CA GLU A 92 -7.00 -15.18 -14.99
C GLU A 92 -7.25 -15.17 -13.48
N GLU A 93 -6.19 -15.10 -12.68
CA GLU A 93 -6.31 -14.96 -11.23
C GLU A 93 -6.88 -13.59 -10.84
N ALA A 94 -6.40 -12.51 -11.46
CA ALA A 94 -6.92 -11.17 -11.25
C ALA A 94 -8.41 -11.06 -11.62
N LYS A 95 -8.81 -11.64 -12.76
CA LYS A 95 -10.19 -11.70 -13.21
C LYS A 95 -11.08 -12.48 -12.24
N ASN A 96 -10.60 -13.61 -11.73
CA ASN A 96 -11.33 -14.38 -10.74
C ASN A 96 -11.52 -13.61 -9.42
N ILE A 97 -10.48 -12.94 -8.92
CA ILE A 97 -10.57 -12.12 -7.72
C ILE A 97 -11.62 -11.01 -7.91
N ILE A 98 -11.52 -10.22 -8.97
CA ILE A 98 -12.40 -9.06 -9.17
C ILE A 98 -13.86 -9.47 -9.41
N THR A 99 -14.11 -10.63 -10.00
CA THR A 99 -15.47 -11.14 -10.25
C THR A 99 -16.16 -11.57 -8.95
N ASN A 100 -15.42 -12.00 -7.94
CA ASN A 100 -15.94 -12.46 -6.67
C ASN A 100 -16.08 -11.35 -5.61
N ILE A 101 -15.69 -10.11 -5.93
CA ILE A 101 -15.87 -8.97 -5.02
C ILE A 101 -17.31 -8.46 -5.08
N ASP A 102 -17.93 -8.30 -3.92
CA ASP A 102 -19.27 -7.71 -3.79
C ASP A 102 -19.24 -6.21 -4.16
N TYR A 103 -19.98 -5.86 -5.22
CA TYR A 103 -20.00 -4.50 -5.77
C TYR A 103 -20.71 -3.47 -4.92
N LEU A 104 -21.62 -3.87 -4.08
CA LEU A 104 -22.39 -2.94 -3.26
C LEU A 104 -21.50 -2.23 -2.22
N ASN A 105 -20.32 -2.82 -1.92
CA ASN A 105 -19.35 -2.30 -0.97
C ASN A 105 -17.98 -1.99 -1.61
N SER A 106 -17.88 -1.98 -2.96
CA SER A 106 -16.59 -1.75 -3.62
C SER A 106 -16.25 -0.27 -3.70
N SER A 107 -14.98 0.07 -3.47
CA SER A 107 -14.47 1.44 -3.68
C SER A 107 -14.40 1.78 -5.17
N LEU A 108 -14.39 3.10 -5.50
CA LEU A 108 -14.17 3.58 -6.87
C LEU A 108 -12.91 2.97 -7.50
N LEU A 109 -11.87 2.74 -6.70
CA LEU A 109 -10.62 2.13 -7.14
C LEU A 109 -10.82 0.70 -7.65
N ILE A 110 -11.60 -0.11 -6.93
CA ILE A 110 -11.94 -1.48 -7.34
C ILE A 110 -12.84 -1.48 -8.58
N SER A 111 -13.83 -0.59 -8.63
CA SER A 111 -14.71 -0.45 -9.80
C SER A 111 -13.93 -0.07 -11.06
N GLN A 112 -12.94 0.81 -10.93
CA GLN A 112 -12.07 1.18 -12.04
C GLN A 112 -11.17 0.00 -12.47
N GLY A 113 -10.57 -0.72 -11.53
CA GLY A 113 -9.76 -1.90 -11.82
C GLY A 113 -10.57 -3.00 -12.53
N LYS A 114 -11.84 -3.18 -12.12
CA LYS A 114 -12.74 -4.10 -12.82
C LYS A 114 -12.94 -3.72 -14.26
N LYS A 115 -13.30 -2.45 -14.53
CA LYS A 115 -13.51 -1.96 -15.88
C LYS A 115 -12.29 -2.24 -16.75
N TRP A 116 -11.08 -1.95 -16.27
CA TRP A 116 -9.85 -2.21 -17.03
C TRP A 116 -9.61 -3.71 -17.32
N ILE A 117 -10.01 -4.60 -16.42
CA ILE A 117 -9.91 -6.05 -16.65
C ILE A 117 -10.96 -6.50 -17.68
N GLU A 118 -12.20 -6.02 -17.59
CA GLU A 118 -13.29 -6.35 -18.52
C GLU A 118 -13.01 -5.82 -19.93
N ASP A 119 -12.49 -4.59 -20.03
CA ASP A 119 -12.17 -3.92 -21.30
C ASP A 119 -10.79 -4.34 -21.86
N GLN A 120 -10.04 -5.17 -21.15
CA GLN A 120 -8.66 -5.59 -21.44
C GLN A 120 -7.67 -4.42 -21.53
N GLU A 121 -7.94 -3.33 -20.82
CA GLU A 121 -7.07 -2.15 -20.71
C GLU A 121 -5.99 -2.34 -19.63
N LEU A 122 -5.25 -3.44 -19.67
CA LEU A 122 -4.35 -3.87 -18.59
C LEU A 122 -3.18 -2.92 -18.36
N GLU A 123 -2.74 -2.18 -19.38
CA GLU A 123 -1.68 -1.18 -19.26
C GLU A 123 -2.06 0.01 -18.37
N GLU A 124 -3.36 0.25 -18.13
CA GLU A 124 -3.83 1.30 -17.25
C GLU A 124 -3.42 1.06 -15.79
N PHE A 125 -3.33 -0.22 -15.36
CA PHE A 125 -2.81 -0.56 -14.04
C PHE A 125 -1.39 -0.05 -13.83
N LYS A 126 -0.49 -0.33 -14.79
CA LYS A 126 0.92 0.05 -14.71
C LYS A 126 1.14 1.57 -14.73
N LYS A 127 0.22 2.32 -15.36
CA LYS A 127 0.26 3.78 -15.35
C LYS A 127 0.00 4.38 -13.97
N ILE A 128 -0.76 3.68 -13.13
CA ILE A 128 -1.19 4.17 -11.82
C ILE A 128 -0.22 3.78 -10.71
N PHE A 129 0.23 2.54 -10.72
CA PHE A 129 1.13 1.97 -9.70
C PHE A 129 1.89 0.79 -10.29
N SER A 130 3.13 0.64 -9.89
CA SER A 130 3.94 -0.56 -10.17
C SER A 130 4.74 -0.98 -8.95
N CYS A 131 4.73 -2.28 -8.65
CA CYS A 131 5.59 -2.85 -7.62
C CYS A 131 7.09 -2.71 -7.93
N SER A 132 7.47 -2.59 -9.18
CA SER A 132 8.88 -2.38 -9.60
C SER A 132 9.34 -0.92 -9.47
N SER A 133 8.42 0.02 -9.21
CA SER A 133 8.70 1.44 -9.01
C SER A 133 8.99 1.74 -7.54
N THR A 134 10.23 2.11 -7.22
CA THR A 134 10.61 2.53 -5.86
C THR A 134 9.81 3.73 -5.38
N THR A 135 9.51 4.68 -6.27
CA THR A 135 8.72 5.88 -5.96
C THR A 135 7.27 5.53 -5.61
N ASP A 136 6.65 4.59 -6.32
CA ASP A 136 5.28 4.17 -6.05
C ASP A 136 5.18 3.42 -4.70
N ILE A 137 6.15 2.54 -4.42
CA ILE A 137 6.25 1.84 -3.13
C ILE A 137 6.44 2.82 -1.97
N ILE A 138 7.35 3.79 -2.09
CA ILE A 138 7.58 4.78 -1.04
C ILE A 138 6.41 5.75 -0.92
N SER A 139 5.72 6.07 -2.01
CA SER A 139 4.46 6.81 -1.97
C SER A 139 3.44 6.12 -1.07
N GLU A 140 3.23 4.82 -1.26
CA GLU A 140 2.30 4.04 -0.42
C GLU A 140 2.75 3.98 1.05
N PHE A 141 4.04 3.84 1.30
CA PHE A 141 4.57 3.92 2.65
C PHE A 141 4.21 5.25 3.33
N PHE A 142 4.39 6.39 2.68
CA PHE A 142 4.03 7.70 3.24
C PHE A 142 2.52 7.89 3.39
N PHE A 143 1.71 7.29 2.53
CA PHE A 143 0.26 7.24 2.72
C PHE A 143 -0.12 6.50 4.02
N LEU A 144 0.50 5.35 4.29
CA LEU A 144 0.30 4.62 5.55
C LEU A 144 0.73 5.43 6.77
N VAL A 145 1.85 6.14 6.67
CA VAL A 145 2.34 7.04 7.73
C VAL A 145 1.35 8.17 7.98
N SER A 146 0.81 8.78 6.92
CA SER A 146 -0.23 9.79 7.02
C SER A 146 -1.45 9.27 7.80
N ASN A 147 -1.93 8.07 7.48
CA ASN A 147 -3.05 7.46 8.19
C ASN A 147 -2.75 7.18 9.67
N LEU A 148 -1.51 6.81 10.00
CA LEU A 148 -1.11 6.62 11.40
C LEU A 148 -1.19 7.94 12.19
N TYR A 149 -0.73 9.05 11.62
CA TYR A 149 -0.84 10.37 12.26
C TYR A 149 -2.30 10.83 12.35
N SER A 150 -3.08 10.62 11.29
CA SER A 150 -4.53 10.93 11.28
C SER A 150 -5.28 10.19 12.40
N SER A 151 -4.97 8.91 12.60
CA SER A 151 -5.58 8.10 13.67
C SER A 151 -5.27 8.60 15.10
N GLN A 152 -4.26 9.45 15.24
CA GLN A 152 -3.87 10.10 16.49
C GLN A 152 -4.34 11.55 16.59
N ASN A 153 -5.18 12.01 15.64
CA ASN A 153 -5.63 13.38 15.49
C ASN A 153 -4.50 14.41 15.24
N ASP A 154 -3.32 13.93 14.79
CA ASP A 154 -2.21 14.78 14.36
C ASP A 154 -2.35 15.08 12.86
N TYR A 155 -3.27 15.99 12.55
CA TYR A 155 -3.61 16.33 11.16
C TYR A 155 -2.50 17.11 10.45
N GLU A 156 -1.65 17.82 11.16
CA GLU A 156 -0.53 18.57 10.57
C GLU A 156 0.49 17.60 9.96
N ASN A 157 0.97 16.62 10.75
CA ASN A 157 1.87 15.59 10.27
C ASN A 157 1.19 14.65 9.27
N SER A 158 -0.09 14.33 9.46
CA SER A 158 -0.86 13.56 8.49
C SER A 158 -0.85 14.23 7.12
N ASN A 159 -1.19 15.52 7.03
CA ASN A 159 -1.19 16.28 5.79
C ASN A 159 0.22 16.39 5.18
N PHE A 160 1.25 16.58 6.01
CA PHE A 160 2.62 16.61 5.53
C PHE A 160 3.02 15.33 4.80
N TYR A 161 2.80 14.17 5.40
CA TYR A 161 3.13 12.87 4.79
C TYR A 161 2.22 12.51 3.61
N LEU A 162 0.96 12.92 3.63
CA LEU A 162 0.05 12.75 2.50
C LEU A 162 0.51 13.56 1.28
N ASN A 163 1.01 14.78 1.47
CA ASN A 163 1.59 15.58 0.41
C ASN A 163 2.86 14.93 -0.18
N ILE A 164 3.72 14.35 0.66
CA ILE A 164 4.90 13.60 0.18
C ILE A 164 4.44 12.40 -0.66
N SER A 165 3.46 11.63 -0.18
CA SER A 165 2.89 10.51 -0.91
C SER A 165 2.39 10.94 -2.30
N TYR A 166 1.58 12.00 -2.35
CA TYR A 166 1.06 12.54 -3.61
C TYR A 166 2.17 13.05 -4.55
N TYR A 167 3.20 13.72 -4.01
CA TYR A 167 4.34 14.19 -4.80
C TYR A 167 5.11 13.03 -5.45
N LEU A 168 5.29 11.93 -4.74
CA LEU A 168 6.00 10.74 -5.23
C LEU A 168 5.21 9.97 -6.28
N ASN A 169 3.90 9.86 -6.14
CA ASN A 169 3.02 9.24 -7.14
C ASN A 169 1.76 10.09 -7.42
N PRO A 170 1.88 11.18 -8.21
CA PRO A 170 0.74 12.04 -8.53
C PRO A 170 -0.30 11.37 -9.43
N LYS A 171 0.02 10.23 -10.04
CA LYS A 171 -0.90 9.46 -10.87
C LYS A 171 -1.93 8.70 -10.03
N PHE A 172 -1.59 8.34 -8.82
CA PHE A 172 -2.47 7.65 -7.89
C PHE A 172 -3.40 8.65 -7.16
N LYS A 173 -4.35 9.21 -7.90
CA LYS A 173 -5.28 10.26 -7.42
C LYS A 173 -6.14 9.84 -6.23
N PHE A 174 -6.23 8.55 -5.93
CA PHE A 174 -6.97 8.05 -4.77
C PHE A 174 -6.32 8.42 -3.43
N ASN A 175 -5.07 8.89 -3.41
CA ASN A 175 -4.48 9.52 -2.23
C ASN A 175 -5.10 10.89 -1.94
N SER A 176 -5.62 11.60 -2.95
CA SER A 176 -6.22 12.92 -2.78
C SER A 176 -7.67 12.90 -2.25
N VAL A 177 -8.38 11.78 -2.37
CA VAL A 177 -9.77 11.65 -1.88
C VAL A 177 -9.81 11.66 -0.34
N SER A 178 -8.74 11.26 0.34
CA SER A 178 -8.62 11.38 1.80
C SER A 178 -8.63 12.83 2.31
N TYR A 179 -8.37 13.82 1.45
CA TYR A 179 -8.42 15.25 1.79
C TYR A 179 -9.82 15.79 2.02
N THR A 180 -10.86 15.17 1.47
CA THR A 180 -12.24 15.72 1.52
C THR A 180 -13.01 15.29 2.77
N HIS A 181 -12.43 14.47 3.62
CA HIS A 181 -13.04 13.94 4.84
C HIS A 181 -12.29 14.31 6.14
N LEU A 182 -11.27 15.16 6.06
CA LEU A 182 -10.59 15.81 7.19
C LEU A 182 -10.99 17.28 7.28
#